data_56abbfe6b260426793a83cec5e9d2045
#
_entry.id   56abbfe6b260426793a83cec5e9d2045
#
_cell.length_a   1.000
_cell.length_b   1.000
_cell.length_c   1.000
_cell.angle_alpha   90.00
_cell.angle_beta   90.00
_cell.angle_gamma   90.00
#
_symmetry.space_group_name_H-M   'P 1'
#
loop_
_entity.id
_entity.type
_entity.pdbx_description
1 polymer ?
#
loop_
_entity_poly.entity_id
_entity_poly.type
_entity_poly.pdbx_seq_one_letter_code
_entity_poly.pdbx_strand_id
1 'polypeptide(L)'
;MKRIADTGLLVALLTRNDRFHAWAAEAFRSHAPFHVCDAVLAEAGSFFPDPVNLLKLVVRGDLIIDPDFILAVELPRILELTAKYADRPMDLADACLVRMAELTVRCRIWTVDRDDFSTYRRHERHLVPCEFPCLG
;
A
#
# COMPACT_ATOMS: atom_id res chain seq x y z
N MET A 1 1.48 -10.95 11.68
CA MET A 1 0.59 -10.28 10.70
C MET A 1 1.44 -9.45 9.74
N LYS A 2 1.20 -9.59 8.45
CA LYS A 2 1.89 -8.76 7.45
C LYS A 2 1.26 -7.37 7.39
N ARG A 3 2.09 -6.35 7.56
CA ARG A 3 1.67 -4.94 7.46
C ARG A 3 2.11 -4.41 6.12
N ILE A 4 1.17 -3.87 5.37
CA ILE A 4 1.37 -3.48 3.97
C ILE A 4 1.21 -1.96 3.86
N ALA A 5 2.15 -1.31 3.19
CA ALA A 5 2.14 0.13 2.99
C ALA A 5 1.54 0.49 1.63
N ASP A 6 0.55 1.38 1.65
CA ASP A 6 0.10 2.08 0.45
C ASP A 6 0.93 3.35 0.23
N THR A 7 0.84 3.90 -0.96
CA THR A 7 1.54 5.12 -1.38
C THR A 7 1.33 6.27 -0.41
N GLY A 8 0.07 6.53 0.01
CA GLY A 8 -0.26 7.66 0.88
C GLY A 8 0.42 7.59 2.25
N LEU A 9 0.62 6.39 2.80
CA LEU A 9 1.37 6.22 4.04
C LEU A 9 2.81 6.69 3.88
N LEU A 10 3.46 6.28 2.80
CA LEU A 10 4.87 6.59 2.53
C LEU A 10 5.06 8.08 2.24
N VAL A 11 4.18 8.65 1.44
CA VAL A 11 4.22 10.10 1.13
C VAL A 11 4.01 10.93 2.40
N ALA A 12 3.03 10.56 3.22
CA ALA A 12 2.77 11.27 4.48
C ALA A 12 3.95 11.16 5.46
N LEU A 13 4.58 9.99 5.54
CA LEU A 13 5.75 9.80 6.39
C LEU A 13 6.90 10.73 6.00
N LEU A 14 7.14 10.87 4.70
CA LEU A 14 8.29 11.62 4.18
C LEU A 14 7.99 13.10 3.89
N THR A 15 6.76 13.54 4.15
CA THR A 15 6.33 14.93 3.92
C THR A 15 5.87 15.55 5.24
N ARG A 16 6.72 16.36 5.85
CA ARG A 16 6.50 16.90 7.18
C ARG A 16 5.19 17.64 7.37
N ASN A 17 4.77 18.40 6.36
CA ASN A 17 3.54 19.19 6.41
C ASN A 17 2.33 18.49 5.80
N ASP A 18 2.43 17.19 5.52
CA ASP A 18 1.25 16.41 5.11
C ASP A 18 0.28 16.30 6.28
N ARG A 19 -1.04 16.40 5.97
CA ARG A 19 -2.07 16.33 7.02
C ARG A 19 -2.04 15.02 7.80
N PHE A 20 -1.51 13.94 7.21
CA PHE A 20 -1.45 12.63 7.83
C PHE A 20 -0.04 12.27 8.31
N HIS A 21 0.88 13.25 8.36
CA HIS A 21 2.26 12.97 8.75
C HIS A 21 2.36 12.35 10.15
N ALA A 22 1.65 12.90 11.14
CA ALA A 22 1.70 12.38 12.51
C ALA A 22 1.20 10.93 12.59
N TRP A 23 0.14 10.62 11.87
CA TRP A 23 -0.39 9.26 11.79
C TRP A 23 0.62 8.30 11.15
N ALA A 24 1.25 8.72 10.05
CA ALA A 24 2.24 7.90 9.36
C ALA A 24 3.49 7.68 10.21
N ALA A 25 3.98 8.72 10.89
CA ALA A 25 5.13 8.62 11.78
C ALA A 25 4.85 7.65 12.93
N GLU A 26 3.68 7.73 13.54
CA GLU A 26 3.28 6.81 14.60
C GLU A 26 3.13 5.37 14.09
N ALA A 27 2.58 5.19 12.88
CA ALA A 27 2.45 3.87 12.28
C ALA A 27 3.83 3.20 12.14
N PHE A 28 4.82 3.92 11.62
CA PHE A 28 6.17 3.39 11.48
C PHE A 28 6.84 3.13 12.84
N ARG A 29 6.66 4.05 13.78
CA ARG A 29 7.22 3.88 15.14
C ARG A 29 6.70 2.62 15.83
N SER A 30 5.41 2.34 15.67
CA SER A 30 4.73 1.28 16.40
C SER A 30 4.66 -0.05 15.66
N HIS A 31 4.74 -0.03 14.32
CA HIS A 31 4.41 -1.20 13.51
C HIS A 31 5.44 -1.59 12.45
N ALA A 32 6.48 -0.78 12.21
CA ALA A 32 7.49 -1.16 11.23
C ALA A 32 8.14 -2.51 11.60
N PRO A 33 8.54 -3.32 10.62
CA PRO A 33 8.61 -3.01 9.20
C PRO A 33 7.26 -3.16 8.49
N PHE A 34 7.10 -2.36 7.41
CA PHE A 34 6.00 -2.50 6.47
C PHE A 34 6.49 -3.19 5.20
N HIS A 35 5.61 -3.95 4.56
CA HIS A 35 5.88 -4.54 3.26
C HIS A 35 5.32 -3.65 2.15
N VAL A 36 5.99 -3.61 1.02
CA VAL A 36 5.61 -2.81 -0.14
C VAL A 36 5.84 -3.61 -1.42
N CYS A 37 5.03 -3.37 -2.45
CA CYS A 37 5.30 -3.90 -3.78
C CYS A 37 5.98 -2.85 -4.66
N ASP A 38 6.55 -3.31 -5.77
CA ASP A 38 7.29 -2.45 -6.71
C ASP A 38 6.43 -1.29 -7.23
N ALA A 39 5.17 -1.57 -7.56
CA ALA A 39 4.27 -0.54 -8.10
C ALA A 39 4.02 0.60 -7.10
N VAL A 40 3.79 0.26 -5.84
CA VAL A 40 3.60 1.26 -4.77
C VAL A 40 4.89 2.02 -4.51
N LEU A 41 6.02 1.32 -4.48
CA LEU A 41 7.32 1.97 -4.27
C LEU A 41 7.60 3.00 -5.37
N ALA A 42 7.36 2.64 -6.63
CA ALA A 42 7.55 3.55 -7.76
C ALA A 42 6.59 4.74 -7.71
N GLU A 43 5.32 4.49 -7.40
CA GLU A 43 4.33 5.56 -7.28
C GLU A 43 4.70 6.54 -6.16
N ALA A 44 5.07 6.02 -4.98
CA ALA A 44 5.50 6.88 -3.86
C ALA A 44 6.73 7.73 -4.24
N GLY A 45 7.70 7.13 -4.92
CA GLY A 45 8.89 7.85 -5.37
C GLY A 45 8.58 8.99 -6.32
N SER A 46 7.51 8.89 -7.10
CA SER A 46 7.14 9.94 -8.07
C SER A 46 6.67 11.25 -7.42
N PHE A 47 6.32 11.22 -6.14
CA PHE A 47 5.92 12.42 -5.40
C PHE A 47 7.09 13.30 -4.97
N PHE A 48 8.33 12.85 -5.14
CA PHE A 48 9.52 13.54 -4.66
C PHE A 48 10.48 13.87 -5.81
N PRO A 49 11.34 14.89 -5.68
CA PRO A 49 12.35 15.18 -6.70
C PRO A 49 13.31 14.02 -6.94
N ASP A 50 13.61 13.23 -5.89
CA ASP A 50 14.42 12.02 -5.97
C ASP A 50 13.94 11.01 -4.92
N PRO A 51 14.26 9.72 -5.09
CA PRO A 51 13.78 8.67 -4.18
C PRO A 51 14.68 8.40 -2.99
N VAL A 52 15.66 9.24 -2.69
CA VAL A 52 16.72 8.93 -1.70
C VAL A 52 16.13 8.58 -0.34
N ASN A 53 15.25 9.42 0.21
CA ASN A 53 14.70 9.18 1.55
C ASN A 53 13.79 7.95 1.60
N LEU A 54 13.06 7.71 0.51
CA LEU A 54 12.25 6.51 0.40
C LEU A 54 13.11 5.25 0.39
N LEU A 55 14.19 5.25 -0.40
CA LEU A 55 15.10 4.11 -0.49
C LEU A 55 15.88 3.87 0.79
N LYS A 56 16.13 4.92 1.57
CA LYS A 56 16.74 4.77 2.89
C LYS A 56 15.87 3.94 3.84
N LEU A 57 14.55 4.03 3.74
CA LEU A 57 13.65 3.19 4.53
C LEU A 57 13.85 1.70 4.21
N VAL A 58 14.05 1.39 2.94
CA VAL A 58 14.30 0.02 2.49
C VAL A 58 15.65 -0.48 3.00
N VAL A 59 16.70 0.32 2.83
CA VAL A 59 18.05 -0.06 3.25
C VAL A 59 18.13 -0.29 4.77
N ARG A 60 17.40 0.53 5.56
CA ARG A 60 17.35 0.38 7.01
C ARG A 60 16.49 -0.79 7.47
N GLY A 61 15.66 -1.35 6.61
CA GLY A 61 14.75 -2.43 6.96
C GLY A 61 13.41 -2.01 7.52
N ASP A 62 13.10 -0.71 7.52
CA ASP A 62 11.79 -0.20 7.96
C ASP A 62 10.71 -0.48 6.91
N LEU A 63 11.12 -0.61 5.65
CA LEU A 63 10.27 -0.93 4.53
C LEU A 63 10.89 -2.11 3.78
N ILE A 64 10.10 -3.16 3.57
CA ILE A 64 10.57 -4.39 2.93
C ILE A 64 9.86 -4.53 1.57
N ILE A 65 10.63 -4.61 0.49
CA ILE A 65 10.06 -4.99 -0.80
C ILE A 65 9.64 -6.46 -0.68
N ASP A 66 8.34 -6.73 -0.80
CA ASP A 66 7.79 -8.05 -0.48
C ASP A 66 8.36 -9.12 -1.40
N PRO A 67 9.18 -10.06 -0.88
CA PRO A 67 9.78 -11.11 -1.71
C PRO A 67 8.75 -12.15 -2.18
N ASP A 68 7.59 -12.22 -1.55
CA ASP A 68 6.54 -13.17 -1.88
C ASP A 68 5.58 -12.64 -2.95
N PHE A 69 5.70 -11.35 -3.30
CA PHE A 69 4.86 -10.74 -4.32
C PHE A 69 5.66 -10.47 -5.59
N ILE A 70 5.47 -11.29 -6.61
CA ILE A 70 6.15 -11.17 -7.90
C ILE A 70 5.10 -10.75 -8.92
N LEU A 71 5.17 -9.50 -9.38
CA LEU A 71 4.18 -8.93 -10.28
C LEU A 71 3.91 -9.81 -11.51
N ALA A 72 4.96 -10.29 -12.15
CA ALA A 72 4.81 -11.12 -13.35
C ALA A 72 4.02 -12.41 -13.09
N VAL A 73 4.15 -12.98 -11.90
CA VAL A 73 3.41 -14.20 -11.50
C VAL A 73 1.94 -13.86 -11.24
N GLU A 74 1.68 -12.69 -10.66
CA GLU A 74 0.34 -12.29 -10.21
C GLU A 74 -0.49 -11.58 -11.28
N LEU A 75 0.09 -11.28 -12.44
CA LEU A 75 -0.59 -10.53 -13.51
C LEU A 75 -1.94 -11.10 -13.93
N PRO A 76 -2.14 -12.43 -14.07
CA PRO A 76 -3.46 -12.94 -14.43
C PRO A 76 -4.56 -12.53 -13.45
N ARG A 77 -4.29 -12.60 -12.16
CA ARG A 77 -5.25 -12.16 -11.13
C ARG A 77 -5.41 -10.65 -11.11
N ILE A 78 -4.33 -9.90 -11.30
CA ILE A 78 -4.35 -8.44 -11.35
C ILE A 78 -5.21 -7.97 -12.53
N LEU A 79 -5.10 -8.63 -13.67
CA LEU A 79 -5.95 -8.34 -14.83
C LEU A 79 -7.44 -8.54 -14.51
N GLU A 80 -7.79 -9.64 -13.85
CA GLU A 80 -9.17 -9.88 -13.41
C GLU A 80 -9.69 -8.79 -12.47
N LEU A 81 -8.86 -8.36 -11.52
CA LEU A 81 -9.23 -7.30 -10.57
C LEU A 81 -9.48 -5.97 -11.30
N THR A 82 -8.58 -5.57 -12.18
CA THR A 82 -8.74 -4.31 -12.93
C THR A 82 -9.96 -4.33 -13.83
N ALA A 83 -10.26 -5.48 -14.45
CA ALA A 83 -11.45 -5.65 -15.27
C ALA A 83 -12.74 -5.56 -14.44
N LYS A 84 -12.74 -6.13 -13.24
CA LYS A 84 -13.90 -6.10 -12.33
C LYS A 84 -14.26 -4.67 -11.90
N TYR A 85 -13.28 -3.79 -11.74
CA TYR A 85 -13.48 -2.40 -11.29
C TYR A 85 -13.34 -1.40 -12.44
N ALA A 86 -13.65 -1.79 -13.69
CA ALA A 86 -13.48 -0.95 -14.87
C ALA A 86 -14.32 0.33 -14.83
N ASP A 87 -15.50 0.30 -14.21
CA ASP A 87 -16.39 1.45 -14.04
C ASP A 87 -15.92 2.41 -12.93
N ARG A 88 -15.06 1.94 -12.05
CA ARG A 88 -14.38 2.73 -11.03
C ARG A 88 -12.89 2.39 -11.14
N PRO A 89 -12.12 3.13 -11.96
CA PRO A 89 -10.78 2.70 -12.34
C PRO A 89 -9.90 2.36 -11.13
N MET A 90 -9.46 1.10 -11.11
CA MET A 90 -8.47 0.60 -10.18
C MET A 90 -7.11 0.69 -10.87
N ASP A 91 -6.18 1.46 -10.33
CA ASP A 91 -4.85 1.55 -10.91
C ASP A 91 -4.02 0.30 -10.58
N LEU A 92 -2.84 0.19 -11.19
CA LEU A 92 -1.98 -0.97 -10.99
C LEU A 92 -1.55 -1.14 -9.54
N ALA A 93 -1.22 -0.05 -8.86
CA ALA A 93 -0.78 -0.10 -7.47
C ALA A 93 -1.90 -0.62 -6.57
N ASP A 94 -3.12 -0.14 -6.75
CA ASP A 94 -4.30 -0.59 -5.99
C ASP A 94 -4.58 -2.08 -6.23
N ALA A 95 -4.51 -2.52 -7.49
CA ALA A 95 -4.70 -3.92 -7.83
C ALA A 95 -3.65 -4.82 -7.17
N CYS A 96 -2.40 -4.37 -7.15
CA CYS A 96 -1.32 -5.08 -6.46
C CYS A 96 -1.59 -5.19 -4.96
N LEU A 97 -2.07 -4.10 -4.32
CA LEU A 97 -2.37 -4.10 -2.90
C LEU A 97 -3.50 -5.09 -2.56
N VAL A 98 -4.57 -5.09 -3.34
CA VAL A 98 -5.66 -6.06 -3.14
C VAL A 98 -5.14 -7.49 -3.29
N ARG A 99 -4.32 -7.75 -4.33
CA ARG A 99 -3.74 -9.08 -4.53
C ARG A 99 -2.81 -9.50 -3.39
N MET A 100 -1.99 -8.58 -2.88
CA MET A 100 -1.18 -8.87 -1.69
C MET A 100 -2.04 -9.28 -0.51
N ALA A 101 -3.18 -8.61 -0.31
CA ALA A 101 -4.12 -8.96 0.76
C ALA A 101 -4.81 -10.31 0.52
N GLU A 102 -4.98 -10.72 -0.73
CA GLU A 102 -5.48 -12.06 -1.05
C GLU A 102 -4.46 -13.15 -0.74
N LEU A 103 -3.19 -12.88 -1.00
CA LEU A 103 -2.12 -13.85 -0.80
C LEU A 103 -1.77 -14.08 0.66
N THR A 104 -2.12 -13.17 1.54
CA THR A 104 -1.78 -13.26 2.97
C THR A 104 -3.04 -13.06 3.80
N VAL A 105 -3.54 -14.14 4.40
CA VAL A 105 -4.78 -14.12 5.20
C VAL A 105 -4.68 -13.11 6.34
N ARG A 106 -3.57 -13.14 7.10
CA ARG A 106 -3.34 -12.24 8.21
C ARG A 106 -2.49 -11.05 7.75
N CYS A 107 -3.17 -10.05 7.25
CA CYS A 107 -2.52 -8.82 6.80
C CYS A 107 -3.40 -7.62 7.08
N ARG A 108 -2.81 -6.43 6.93
CA ARG A 108 -3.51 -5.16 6.99
C ARG A 108 -2.79 -4.15 6.13
N ILE A 109 -3.55 -3.32 5.43
CA ILE A 109 -3.01 -2.26 4.57
C ILE A 109 -3.19 -0.92 5.28
N TRP A 110 -2.11 -0.17 5.46
CA TRP A 110 -2.16 1.21 5.94
C TRP A 110 -2.29 2.14 4.74
N THR A 111 -3.42 2.83 4.64
CA THR A 111 -3.75 3.68 3.50
C THR A 111 -4.54 4.90 3.96
N VAL A 112 -4.40 6.00 3.20
CA VAL A 112 -5.23 7.20 3.39
C VAL A 112 -6.46 7.20 2.48
N ASP A 113 -6.53 6.27 1.54
CA ASP A 113 -7.59 6.18 0.54
C ASP A 113 -8.77 5.36 1.05
N ARG A 114 -9.58 6.00 1.89
CA ARG A 114 -10.72 5.35 2.51
C ARG A 114 -11.79 4.96 1.50
N ASP A 115 -12.05 5.81 0.51
CA ASP A 115 -13.13 5.57 -0.47
C ASP A 115 -12.85 4.34 -1.31
N ASP A 116 -11.68 4.26 -1.92
CA ASP A 116 -11.33 3.13 -2.78
C ASP A 116 -11.23 1.83 -1.98
N PHE A 117 -10.51 1.84 -0.85
CA PHE A 117 -10.31 0.62 -0.06
C PHE A 117 -11.52 0.19 0.75
N SER A 118 -12.55 1.01 0.85
CA SER A 118 -13.86 0.58 1.37
C SER A 118 -14.71 -0.08 0.28
N THR A 119 -14.37 0.15 -0.99
CA THR A 119 -15.08 -0.40 -2.15
C THR A 119 -14.48 -1.72 -2.60
N TYR A 120 -13.16 -1.83 -2.66
CA TYR A 120 -12.48 -3.04 -3.11
C TYR A 120 -12.77 -4.23 -2.19
N ARG A 121 -12.74 -5.43 -2.77
CA ARG A 121 -12.94 -6.68 -2.04
C ARG A 121 -11.80 -7.64 -2.35
N ARG A 122 -11.30 -8.34 -1.34
CA ARG A 122 -10.42 -9.48 -1.54
C ARG A 122 -11.25 -10.75 -1.60
N HIS A 123 -10.80 -11.73 -2.36
CA HIS A 123 -11.54 -12.98 -2.59
C HIS A 123 -12.98 -12.71 -3.01
N GLU A 124 -13.20 -11.59 -3.72
CA GLU A 124 -14.45 -11.15 -4.33
C GLU A 124 -15.57 -10.75 -3.36
N ARG A 125 -15.50 -11.12 -2.10
CA ARG A 125 -16.57 -10.93 -1.11
C ARG A 125 -16.17 -10.12 0.12
N HIS A 126 -14.92 -10.23 0.55
CA HIS A 126 -14.50 -9.73 1.85
C HIS A 126 -13.90 -8.35 1.75
N LEU A 127 -14.15 -7.52 2.76
CA LEU A 127 -13.45 -6.24 2.89
C LEU A 127 -11.94 -6.49 2.93
N VAL A 128 -11.21 -5.60 2.27
CA VAL A 128 -9.75 -5.57 2.39
C VAL A 128 -9.41 -5.01 3.78
N PRO A 129 -8.63 -5.72 4.60
CA PRO A 129 -8.31 -5.23 5.94
C PRO A 129 -7.40 -4.00 5.85
N CYS A 130 -7.87 -2.88 6.39
CA CYS A 130 -7.14 -1.61 6.30
C CYS A 130 -7.07 -0.90 7.64
N GLU A 131 -6.03 -0.07 7.79
CA GLU A 131 -5.94 0.98 8.79
C GLU A 131 -5.97 2.31 8.09
N PHE A 132 -6.86 3.19 8.52
CA PHE A 132 -7.01 4.54 7.99
C PHE A 132 -6.67 5.56 9.07
N PRO A 133 -6.20 6.77 8.70
CA PRO A 133 -6.07 7.83 9.68
C PRO A 133 -7.44 8.26 10.19
N CYS A 134 -7.48 8.70 11.45
CA CYS A 134 -8.71 9.25 12.00
C CYS A 134 -9.11 10.53 11.25
N LEU A 135 -10.42 10.66 11.00
CA LEU A 135 -11.01 11.89 10.49
C LEU A 135 -11.25 12.82 11.67
N GLY A 136 -10.32 13.74 11.87
CA GLY A 136 -10.47 14.58 13.05
C GLY A 136 -10.11 15.99 12.82
#